data_57abc4bd517dd845492fc4d8d2ca1ee6
#
_entry.id   57abc4bd517dd845492fc4d8d2ca1ee6
#
_cell.length_a   1.000
_cell.length_b   1.000
_cell.length_c   1.000
_cell.angle_alpha   90.00
_cell.angle_beta   90.00
_cell.angle_gamma   90.00
#
_symmetry.space_group_name_H-M   'P 1'
#
loop_
_entity.id
_entity.type
_entity.pdbx_description
1 polymer ?
#
loop_
_entity_poly.entity_id
_entity_poly.type
_entity_poly.pdbx_seq_one_letter_code
_entity_poly.pdbx_strand_id
1 'polypeptide(L)' 'MKSNTTFISDVSKKEFPIADKIAATTIRNPILALIQNDYPDFDESKFLAIEELNMYRE' A
#
# COMPACT_ATOMS: atom_id res chain seq x y z
N MET A 1 12.62 23.10 -6.82
CA MET A 1 12.12 22.53 -7.13
C MET A 1 11.61 21.60 -6.57
N LYS A 2 10.89 21.10 -6.64
CA LYS A 2 10.42 20.22 -6.04
C LYS A 2 10.36 19.10 -6.69
N SER A 3 10.72 18.09 -6.27
CA SER A 3 10.59 16.94 -7.03
C SER A 3 9.35 16.22 -6.65
N ASN A 4 8.67 15.72 -7.61
CA ASN A 4 7.47 14.95 -7.38
C ASN A 4 7.85 13.50 -7.42
N THR A 5 8.42 13.03 -6.35
CA THR A 5 8.78 11.63 -6.25
C THR A 5 7.53 10.80 -6.07
N THR A 6 7.44 9.72 -6.82
CA THR A 6 6.32 8.80 -6.73
C THR A 6 6.82 7.38 -6.54
N PHE A 7 5.90 6.48 -6.24
CA PHE A 7 6.21 5.06 -6.14
C PHE A 7 5.09 4.26 -6.77
N ILE A 8 5.38 3.02 -7.09
CA ILE A 8 4.36 2.12 -7.65
C ILE A 8 3.85 1.24 -6.53
N SER A 9 2.54 1.29 -6.33
CA SER A 9 1.91 0.45 -5.32
C SER A 9 2.07 -1.02 -5.66
N ASP A 10 2.35 -1.84 -4.66
CA ASP A 10 2.45 -3.27 -4.87
C ASP A 10 1.08 -3.95 -4.87
N VAL A 11 0.03 -3.20 -4.58
CA VAL A 11 -1.32 -3.72 -4.59
C VAL A 11 -1.95 -3.52 -5.96
N SER A 12 -2.18 -2.27 -6.34
CA SER A 12 -2.87 -1.98 -7.59
C SER A 12 -1.93 -1.74 -8.76
N LYS A 13 -0.63 -1.64 -8.50
CA LYS A 13 0.38 -1.37 -9.51
C LYS A 13 0.21 -0.01 -10.15
N LYS A 14 -0.36 0.91 -9.41
CA LYS A 14 -0.53 2.28 -9.88
C LYS A 14 0.49 3.18 -9.23
N GLU A 15 0.71 4.32 -9.86
CA GLU A 15 1.66 5.30 -9.36
C GLU A 15 0.98 6.24 -8.37
N PHE A 16 1.62 6.46 -7.22
CA PHE A 16 1.11 7.33 -6.18
C PHE A 16 2.23 8.23 -5.66
N PRO A 17 1.88 9.37 -5.06
CA PRO A 17 2.90 10.22 -4.46
C PRO A 17 3.64 9.47 -3.36
N ILE A 18 4.94 9.72 -3.27
CA ILE A 18 5.75 9.05 -2.25
C ILE A 18 5.27 9.37 -0.84
N ALA A 19 4.62 10.51 -0.66
CA ALA A 19 4.09 10.89 0.64
C ALA A 19 2.98 9.94 1.10
N ASP A 20 2.35 9.23 0.16
CA ASP A 20 1.29 8.28 0.50
C ASP A 20 1.82 6.87 0.71
N LYS A 21 3.12 6.66 0.57
CA LYS A 21 3.70 5.33 0.68
C LYS A 21 3.61 4.81 2.11
N ILE A 22 3.09 3.62 2.26
CA ILE A 22 2.94 2.97 3.55
C ILE A 22 3.57 1.60 3.48
N ALA A 23 4.41 1.28 4.46
CA ALA A 23 5.01 -0.04 4.53
C ALA A 23 3.97 -1.03 5.07
N ALA A 24 3.93 -2.20 4.45
CA ALA A 24 2.98 -3.23 4.88
C ALA A 24 3.19 -3.64 6.32
N THR A 25 4.43 -3.50 6.82
CA THR A 25 4.72 -3.88 8.20
C THR A 25 3.99 -3.01 9.22
N THR A 26 3.53 -1.83 8.81
CA THR A 26 2.80 -0.94 9.72
C THR A 26 1.30 -1.21 9.69
N ILE A 27 0.84 -2.14 8.86
CA ILE A 27 -0.58 -2.43 8.72
C ILE A 27 -0.96 -3.51 9.73
N ARG A 28 -2.12 -3.33 10.36
CA ARG A 28 -2.60 -4.33 11.31
C ARG A 28 -2.92 -5.64 10.61
N ASN A 29 -2.73 -6.74 11.34
CA ASN A 29 -2.93 -8.06 10.76
C ASN A 29 -4.30 -8.26 10.12
N PRO A 30 -5.40 -7.87 10.74
CA PRO A 30 -6.71 -8.09 10.10
C PRO A 30 -6.81 -7.40 8.75
N ILE A 31 -6.27 -6.19 8.66
CA ILE A 31 -6.32 -5.44 7.40
C ILE A 31 -5.36 -6.05 6.40
N LEU A 32 -4.18 -6.42 6.86
CA LEU A 32 -3.21 -7.05 5.97
C LEU A 32 -3.76 -8.34 5.38
N ALA A 33 -4.47 -9.11 6.19
CA ALA A 33 -5.07 -10.36 5.72
C ALA A 33 -6.10 -10.09 4.63
N LEU A 34 -6.87 -9.01 4.76
CA LEU A 34 -7.84 -8.66 3.74
C LEU A 34 -7.14 -8.32 2.42
N ILE A 35 -6.05 -7.58 2.51
CA ILE A 35 -5.29 -7.23 1.32
C ILE A 35 -4.71 -8.48 0.68
N GLN A 36 -4.16 -9.38 1.49
CA GLN A 36 -3.57 -10.60 0.96
C GLN A 36 -4.60 -11.51 0.33
N ASN A 37 -5.85 -11.43 0.80
CA ASN A 37 -6.91 -12.22 0.21
C ASN A 37 -7.14 -11.81 -1.25
N ASP A 38 -7.03 -10.51 -1.53
CA ASP A 38 -7.20 -10.00 -2.89
C ASP A 38 -5.90 -10.08 -3.69
N TYR A 39 -4.78 -9.94 -3.02
CA TYR A 39 -3.46 -9.88 -3.65
C TYR A 39 -2.52 -10.83 -2.93
N PRO A 40 -2.56 -12.11 -3.29
CA PRO A 40 -1.77 -13.13 -2.55
C PRO A 40 -0.27 -12.87 -2.55
N ASP A 41 0.21 -12.15 -3.55
CA ASP A 41 1.63 -11.85 -3.64
C ASP A 41 2.05 -10.72 -2.72
N PHE A 42 1.10 -10.02 -2.13
CA PHE A 42 1.41 -8.91 -1.24
C PHE A 42 1.84 -9.46 0.13
N ASP A 43 2.92 -8.90 0.66
CA ASP A 43 3.40 -9.32 1.98
C ASP A 43 4.03 -8.13 2.70
N GLU A 44 4.62 -8.41 3.85
CA GLU A 44 5.15 -7.36 4.71
C GLU A 44 6.30 -6.58 4.09
N SER A 45 6.94 -7.14 3.09
CA SER A 45 8.06 -6.45 2.45
C SER A 45 7.58 -5.48 1.38
N LYS A 46 6.30 -5.42 1.14
CA LYS A 46 5.74 -4.58 0.09
C LYS A 46 5.23 -3.26 0.63
N PHE A 47 4.81 -2.41 -0.29
CA PHE A 47 4.29 -1.09 0.05
C PHE A 47 3.01 -0.82 -0.72
N LEU A 48 2.18 0.04 -0.16
CA LEU A 48 0.95 0.44 -0.82
C LEU A 48 0.68 1.91 -0.49
N ALA A 49 -0.31 2.48 -1.18
CA ALA A 49 -0.68 3.87 -0.95
C ALA A 49 -1.74 3.95 0.14
N ILE A 50 -1.78 5.08 0.84
CA ILE A 50 -2.75 5.25 1.91
C ILE A 50 -4.17 5.20 1.38
N GLU A 51 -4.40 5.63 0.14
CA GLU A 51 -5.72 5.54 -0.47
C GLU A 51 -6.17 4.09 -0.56
N GLU A 52 -5.24 3.20 -0.90
CA GLU A 52 -5.58 1.78 -1.00
C GLU A 52 -5.84 1.19 0.37
N LEU A 53 -5.04 1.61 1.35
CA LEU A 53 -5.26 1.14 2.70
C LEU A 53 -6.64 1.54 3.20
N ASN A 54 -7.07 2.76 2.88
CA ASN A 54 -8.38 3.24 3.31
C ASN A 54 -9.53 2.43 2.73
N MET A 55 -9.32 1.77 1.60
CA MET A 55 -10.34 0.92 1.02
C MET A 55 -10.59 -0.32 1.88
N TYR A 56 -9.63 -0.70 2.69
CA TYR A 56 -9.76 -1.89 3.55
C TYR A 56 -10.06 -1.52 5.00
N ARG A 57 -9.99 -0.24 5.32
CA ARG A 57 -10.28 0.20 6.68
C ARG A 57 -11.75 0.53 6.80
N GLU A 58 -12.26 0.28 7.97
CA GLU A 58 -13.66 0.62 8.22
C GLU A 58 -13.78 1.99 8.89
#